data_0bfcf075c55c9191ac2cee4181152541
#
_entry.id   0bfcf075c55c9191ac2cee4181152541
#
_cell.length_a   1.000
_cell.length_b   1.000
_cell.length_c   1.000
_cell.angle_alpha   90.00
_cell.angle_beta   90.00
_cell.angle_gamma   90.00
#
_symmetry.space_group_name_H-M   'P 1'
#
loop_
_entity.id
_entity.type
_entity.pdbx_description
1 polymer ?
#
loop_
_entity_poly.entity_id
_entity_poly.type
_entity_poly.pdbx_seq_one_letter_code
_entity_poly.pdbx_strand_id
1 'polypeptide(L)'
;MDNASRKPMLLCFAGPNGSGKSTITKFFEIVGEYTNADDVVSSTGMGNEEAAKFVDKKRYDSIKAKSDLTFETVLSSEYKMDILRKSKDEGYFIKCVFVLTADPKLNVARVESRVMQGGHDVDKEKVKTRFYKSLSNIKELMSLCDILHVYDNTDTPYRIIRKHKDSITIFPNEYWNEEDIIALITGTYSQRYIG
;
A
#
# COMPACT_ATOMS: atom_id res chain seq x y z
N MET A 1 -5.87 -37.93 7.82
CA MET A 1 -5.77 -36.56 8.38
C MET A 1 -5.66 -35.63 7.20
N ASP A 2 -6.78 -34.96 6.89
CA ASP A 2 -6.81 -34.01 5.78
C ASP A 2 -5.81 -32.86 6.06
N ASN A 3 -4.76 -32.87 5.29
CA ASN A 3 -3.81 -31.78 5.24
C ASN A 3 -4.52 -30.62 4.50
N ALA A 4 -5.44 -29.94 5.19
CA ALA A 4 -6.06 -28.73 4.65
C ALA A 4 -4.91 -27.75 4.35
N SER A 5 -4.51 -27.69 3.10
CA SER A 5 -3.40 -26.86 2.68
C SER A 5 -3.69 -25.41 3.09
N ARG A 6 -2.78 -24.81 3.82
CA ARG A 6 -2.86 -23.40 4.24
C ARG A 6 -3.18 -22.53 3.02
N LYS A 7 -4.11 -21.58 3.16
CA LYS A 7 -4.35 -20.57 2.12
C LYS A 7 -3.05 -19.86 1.76
N PRO A 8 -2.78 -19.64 0.47
CA PRO A 8 -1.66 -18.80 0.08
C PRO A 8 -1.83 -17.40 0.65
N MET A 9 -0.75 -16.74 1.01
CA MET A 9 -0.75 -15.44 1.66
C MET A 9 -0.22 -14.36 0.73
N LEU A 10 -0.94 -13.24 0.68
CA LEU A 10 -0.47 -12.01 0.06
C LEU A 10 -0.24 -10.97 1.14
N LEU A 11 1.00 -10.44 1.21
CA LEU A 11 1.36 -9.29 2.03
C LEU A 11 1.58 -8.07 1.12
N CYS A 12 0.75 -7.05 1.28
CA CYS A 12 0.85 -5.81 0.52
C CYS A 12 1.29 -4.66 1.42
N PHE A 13 2.37 -3.98 1.04
CA PHE A 13 2.75 -2.68 1.61
C PHE A 13 2.28 -1.58 0.66
N ALA A 14 1.29 -0.81 1.08
CA ALA A 14 0.64 0.19 0.26
C ALA A 14 0.75 1.61 0.85
N GLY A 15 0.56 2.61 0.00
CA GLY A 15 0.53 4.00 0.42
C GLY A 15 1.25 4.95 -0.55
N PRO A 16 0.98 6.25 -0.49
CA PRO A 16 1.50 7.23 -1.45
C PRO A 16 3.03 7.34 -1.44
N ASN A 17 3.59 7.91 -2.50
CA ASN A 17 5.02 8.24 -2.54
C ASN A 17 5.38 9.15 -1.36
N GLY A 18 6.52 8.94 -0.73
CA GLY A 18 6.96 9.73 0.44
C GLY A 18 6.25 9.44 1.76
N SER A 19 5.30 8.49 1.83
CA SER A 19 4.63 8.13 3.09
C SER A 19 5.52 7.39 4.08
N GLY A 20 6.69 6.88 3.65
CA GLY A 20 7.62 6.14 4.51
C GLY A 20 7.30 4.65 4.60
N LYS A 21 6.72 4.04 3.56
CA LYS A 21 6.49 2.59 3.49
C LYS A 21 7.73 1.79 3.89
N SER A 22 8.89 2.07 3.29
CA SER A 22 10.15 1.39 3.58
C SER A 22 10.63 1.51 5.04
N THR A 23 10.16 2.51 5.77
CA THR A 23 10.41 2.62 7.21
C THR A 23 9.61 1.60 7.99
N ILE A 24 8.35 1.38 7.58
CA ILE A 24 7.42 0.46 8.23
C ILE A 24 7.68 -0.99 7.82
N THR A 25 8.00 -1.25 6.54
CA THR A 25 8.23 -2.62 6.03
C THR A 25 9.29 -3.38 6.79
N LYS A 26 10.31 -2.68 7.33
CA LYS A 26 11.39 -3.26 8.13
C LYS A 26 10.93 -3.99 9.40
N PHE A 27 9.73 -3.71 9.87
CA PHE A 27 9.16 -4.33 11.07
C PHE A 27 8.29 -5.55 10.76
N PHE A 28 8.19 -5.94 9.48
CA PHE A 28 7.37 -7.06 9.05
C PHE A 28 8.23 -8.14 8.39
N GLU A 29 7.91 -9.38 8.69
CA GLU A 29 8.48 -10.52 8.00
C GLU A 29 7.87 -10.64 6.60
N ILE A 30 8.74 -10.79 5.60
CA ILE A 30 8.36 -10.97 4.20
C ILE A 30 7.88 -12.40 4.00
N VAL A 31 6.79 -12.57 3.26
CA VAL A 31 6.26 -13.89 2.89
C VAL A 31 6.39 -14.10 1.38
N GLY A 32 6.91 -15.24 0.97
CA GLY A 32 7.09 -15.58 -0.44
C GLY A 32 8.01 -14.62 -1.20
N GLU A 33 7.79 -14.49 -2.50
CA GLU A 33 8.59 -13.61 -3.35
C GLU A 33 8.22 -12.13 -3.09
N TYR A 34 9.24 -11.31 -2.76
CA TYR A 34 9.07 -9.87 -2.64
C TYR A 34 9.29 -9.17 -3.97
N THR A 35 8.41 -8.23 -4.32
CA THR A 35 8.52 -7.44 -5.54
C THR A 35 8.24 -5.96 -5.29
N ASN A 36 9.16 -5.11 -5.78
CA ASN A 36 9.02 -3.65 -5.77
C ASN A 36 9.58 -3.09 -7.09
N ALA A 37 8.81 -2.30 -7.81
CA ALA A 37 9.23 -1.74 -9.09
C ALA A 37 10.40 -0.75 -8.94
N ASP A 38 10.43 0.04 -7.86
CA ASP A 38 11.50 1.00 -7.60
C ASP A 38 12.85 0.27 -7.39
N ASP A 39 12.84 -0.90 -6.75
CA ASP A 39 14.04 -1.72 -6.55
C ASP A 39 14.55 -2.30 -7.89
N VAL A 40 13.62 -2.71 -8.77
CA VAL A 40 13.98 -3.18 -10.13
C VAL A 40 14.61 -2.06 -10.94
N VAL A 41 14.02 -0.86 -10.95
CA VAL A 41 14.62 0.32 -11.61
C VAL A 41 16.03 0.58 -11.09
N SER A 42 16.19 0.60 -9.77
CA SER A 42 17.48 0.91 -9.12
C SER A 42 18.56 -0.12 -9.40
N SER A 43 18.20 -1.40 -9.47
CA SER A 43 19.16 -2.51 -9.63
C SER A 43 19.49 -2.84 -11.08
N THR A 44 18.56 -2.57 -12.01
CA THR A 44 18.71 -2.99 -13.44
C THR A 44 18.87 -1.82 -14.40
N GLY A 45 18.50 -0.60 -14.00
CA GLY A 45 18.41 0.56 -14.91
C GLY A 45 17.22 0.52 -15.86
N MET A 46 16.28 -0.42 -15.71
CA MET A 46 15.04 -0.46 -16.50
C MET A 46 14.24 0.83 -16.37
N GLY A 47 13.49 1.18 -17.42
CA GLY A 47 12.51 2.25 -17.36
C GLY A 47 11.37 1.93 -16.38
N ASN A 48 10.77 2.96 -15.78
CA ASN A 48 9.70 2.79 -14.76
C ASN A 48 8.53 1.92 -15.24
N GLU A 49 8.11 2.09 -16.50
CA GLU A 49 6.98 1.34 -17.05
C GLU A 49 7.36 -0.14 -17.28
N GLU A 50 8.57 -0.39 -17.75
CA GLU A 50 9.09 -1.74 -17.99
C GLU A 50 9.24 -2.49 -16.65
N ALA A 51 9.84 -1.85 -15.64
CA ALA A 51 9.97 -2.41 -14.30
C ALA A 51 8.60 -2.71 -13.68
N ALA A 52 7.61 -1.82 -13.85
CA ALA A 52 6.25 -2.06 -13.38
C ALA A 52 5.62 -3.29 -14.04
N LYS A 53 5.72 -3.44 -15.37
CA LYS A 53 5.23 -4.61 -16.10
C LYS A 53 5.95 -5.90 -15.67
N PHE A 54 7.25 -5.82 -15.45
CA PHE A 54 8.06 -6.96 -15.01
C PHE A 54 7.60 -7.47 -13.63
N VAL A 55 7.47 -6.60 -12.64
CA VAL A 55 7.02 -7.02 -11.31
C VAL A 55 5.57 -7.49 -11.31
N ASP A 56 4.71 -6.87 -12.11
CA ASP A 56 3.31 -7.29 -12.19
C ASP A 56 3.18 -8.70 -12.82
N LYS A 57 3.98 -9.01 -13.83
CA LYS A 57 4.04 -10.38 -14.37
C LYS A 57 4.41 -11.38 -13.29
N LYS A 58 5.46 -11.12 -12.51
CA LYS A 58 5.87 -11.99 -11.39
C LYS A 58 4.74 -12.19 -10.36
N ARG A 59 4.03 -11.12 -10.00
CA ARG A 59 2.87 -11.17 -9.09
C ARG A 59 1.76 -12.07 -9.62
N TYR A 60 1.40 -11.92 -10.91
CA TYR A 60 0.39 -12.77 -11.54
C TYR A 60 0.85 -14.22 -11.68
N ASP A 61 2.13 -14.47 -11.97
CA ASP A 61 2.69 -15.82 -12.00
C ASP A 61 2.62 -16.47 -10.60
N SER A 62 2.95 -15.74 -9.53
CA SER A 62 2.80 -16.20 -8.14
C SER A 62 1.34 -16.52 -7.78
N ILE A 63 0.39 -15.64 -8.19
CA ILE A 63 -1.04 -15.87 -7.97
C ILE A 63 -1.51 -17.15 -8.67
N LYS A 64 -1.11 -17.35 -9.93
CA LYS A 64 -1.43 -18.54 -10.70
C LYS A 64 -0.86 -19.81 -10.08
N ALA A 65 0.35 -19.72 -9.52
CA ALA A 65 1.02 -20.83 -8.85
C ALA A 65 0.52 -21.06 -7.41
N LYS A 66 -0.40 -20.25 -6.89
CA LYS A 66 -0.86 -20.28 -5.49
C LYS A 66 0.30 -20.16 -4.49
N SER A 67 1.34 -19.43 -4.85
CA SER A 67 2.50 -19.18 -4.01
C SER A 67 2.30 -17.94 -3.15
N ASP A 68 2.87 -17.90 -1.95
CA ASP A 68 2.92 -16.70 -1.12
C ASP A 68 3.67 -15.59 -1.86
N LEU A 69 3.23 -14.35 -1.69
CA LEU A 69 3.90 -13.20 -2.28
C LEU A 69 3.81 -11.96 -1.39
N THR A 70 4.84 -11.13 -1.49
CA THR A 70 4.86 -9.79 -0.88
C THR A 70 5.17 -8.75 -1.94
N PHE A 71 4.46 -7.62 -1.90
CA PHE A 71 4.81 -6.52 -2.79
C PHE A 71 4.60 -5.14 -2.16
N GLU A 72 5.36 -4.18 -2.69
CA GLU A 72 5.20 -2.76 -2.37
C GLU A 72 4.56 -2.02 -3.54
N THR A 73 3.64 -1.08 -3.24
CA THR A 73 2.93 -0.30 -4.26
C THR A 73 2.44 1.04 -3.72
N VAL A 74 2.33 2.04 -4.60
CA VAL A 74 1.64 3.31 -4.29
C VAL A 74 0.12 3.11 -4.16
N LEU A 75 -0.44 2.11 -4.84
CA LEU A 75 -1.86 1.76 -4.83
C LEU A 75 -2.78 2.95 -5.20
N SER A 76 -2.43 3.68 -6.26
CA SER A 76 -3.16 4.88 -6.72
C SER A 76 -3.91 4.69 -8.05
N SER A 77 -4.07 3.46 -8.51
CA SER A 77 -4.77 3.14 -9.76
C SER A 77 -5.58 1.85 -9.65
N GLU A 78 -6.69 1.77 -10.41
CA GLU A 78 -7.53 0.59 -10.53
C GLU A 78 -6.72 -0.67 -10.89
N TYR A 79 -5.80 -0.53 -11.85
CA TYR A 79 -4.93 -1.63 -12.27
C TYR A 79 -4.14 -2.26 -11.10
N LYS A 80 -3.74 -1.46 -10.10
CA LYS A 80 -3.04 -1.99 -8.92
C LYS A 80 -4.00 -2.63 -7.92
N MET A 81 -5.24 -2.18 -7.88
CA MET A 81 -6.30 -2.82 -7.08
C MET A 81 -6.68 -4.19 -7.65
N ASP A 82 -6.62 -4.37 -8.98
CA ASP A 82 -6.97 -5.65 -9.63
C ASP A 82 -6.12 -6.82 -9.17
N ILE A 83 -4.86 -6.59 -8.81
CA ILE A 83 -3.98 -7.64 -8.24
C ILE A 83 -4.57 -8.16 -6.92
N LEU A 84 -5.07 -7.27 -6.06
CA LEU A 84 -5.69 -7.65 -4.79
C LEU A 84 -7.04 -8.34 -5.00
N ARG A 85 -7.87 -7.81 -5.90
CA ARG A 85 -9.16 -8.43 -6.27
C ARG A 85 -8.94 -9.86 -6.76
N LYS A 86 -8.06 -10.02 -7.75
CA LYS A 86 -7.72 -11.34 -8.29
C LYS A 86 -7.17 -12.29 -7.24
N SER A 87 -6.30 -11.81 -6.35
CA SER A 87 -5.81 -12.63 -5.24
C SER A 87 -6.94 -13.08 -4.31
N LYS A 88 -7.91 -12.19 -4.04
CA LYS A 88 -9.10 -12.53 -3.23
C LYS A 88 -9.93 -13.61 -3.91
N ASP A 89 -10.22 -13.46 -5.20
CA ASP A 89 -10.98 -14.43 -6.02
C ASP A 89 -10.27 -15.80 -6.06
N GLU A 90 -8.94 -15.78 -6.07
CA GLU A 90 -8.09 -16.97 -6.05
C GLU A 90 -7.90 -17.57 -4.64
N GLY A 91 -8.61 -17.04 -3.64
CA GLY A 91 -8.68 -17.62 -2.29
C GLY A 91 -7.49 -17.27 -1.38
N TYR A 92 -6.71 -16.26 -1.69
CA TYR A 92 -5.61 -15.79 -0.84
C TYR A 92 -6.11 -15.22 0.49
N PHE A 93 -5.29 -15.42 1.53
CA PHE A 93 -5.36 -14.63 2.75
C PHE A 93 -4.60 -13.32 2.52
N ILE A 94 -5.29 -12.18 2.54
CA ILE A 94 -4.72 -10.88 2.20
C ILE A 94 -4.47 -10.06 3.47
N LYS A 95 -3.20 -9.72 3.69
CA LYS A 95 -2.77 -8.75 4.71
C LYS A 95 -2.22 -7.51 4.01
N CYS A 96 -2.79 -6.36 4.32
CA CYS A 96 -2.29 -5.08 3.83
C CYS A 96 -1.81 -4.20 4.99
N VAL A 97 -0.63 -3.60 4.83
CA VAL A 97 -0.08 -2.55 5.67
C VAL A 97 -0.06 -1.28 4.85
N PHE A 98 -0.99 -0.40 5.12
CA PHE A 98 -1.11 0.88 4.42
C PHE A 98 -0.43 1.98 5.24
N VAL A 99 0.44 2.77 4.60
CA VAL A 99 1.17 3.86 5.26
C VAL A 99 0.78 5.18 4.61
N LEU A 100 0.30 6.12 5.41
CA LEU A 100 -0.08 7.46 4.98
C LEU A 100 0.60 8.54 5.83
N THR A 101 0.38 9.78 5.48
CA THR A 101 0.69 10.98 6.26
C THR A 101 -0.53 11.90 6.24
N ALA A 102 -0.58 12.89 7.10
CA ALA A 102 -1.71 13.81 7.18
C ALA A 102 -1.73 14.88 6.05
N ASP A 103 -0.58 15.18 5.45
CA ASP A 103 -0.46 16.24 4.43
C ASP A 103 0.37 15.78 3.22
N PRO A 104 -0.16 15.84 1.98
CA PRO A 104 0.60 15.55 0.77
C PRO A 104 1.84 16.42 0.57
N LYS A 105 1.90 17.62 1.16
CA LYS A 105 3.09 18.47 1.13
C LYS A 105 4.29 17.81 1.82
N LEU A 106 4.04 17.11 2.93
CA LEU A 106 5.08 16.34 3.62
C LEU A 106 5.63 15.22 2.71
N ASN A 107 4.74 14.55 1.98
CA ASN A 107 5.14 13.53 1.00
C ASN A 107 6.04 14.13 -0.09
N VAL A 108 5.67 15.30 -0.64
CA VAL A 108 6.47 16.00 -1.65
C VAL A 108 7.85 16.33 -1.09
N ALA A 109 7.92 16.97 0.09
CA ALA A 109 9.20 17.33 0.71
C ALA A 109 10.11 16.11 0.97
N ARG A 110 9.53 14.97 1.40
CA ARG A 110 10.29 13.73 1.59
C ARG A 110 10.80 13.11 0.28
N VAL A 111 10.01 13.19 -0.80
CA VAL A 111 10.46 12.76 -2.14
C VAL A 111 11.61 13.64 -2.62
N GLU A 112 11.49 14.96 -2.50
CA GLU A 112 12.56 15.91 -2.87
C GLU A 112 13.86 15.66 -2.08
N SER A 113 13.76 15.46 -0.76
CA SER A 113 14.91 15.14 0.08
C SER A 113 15.60 13.83 -0.36
N ARG A 114 14.80 12.80 -0.73
CA ARG A 114 15.34 11.54 -1.26
C ARG A 114 16.05 11.74 -2.60
N VAL A 115 15.50 12.57 -3.50
CA VAL A 115 16.12 12.89 -4.80
C VAL A 115 17.48 13.56 -4.60
N MET A 116 17.59 14.51 -3.67
CA MET A 116 18.87 15.15 -3.34
C MET A 116 19.94 14.14 -2.84
N GLN A 117 19.50 12.99 -2.33
CA GLN A 117 20.37 11.89 -1.89
C GLN A 117 20.60 10.82 -2.98
N GLY A 118 20.25 11.13 -4.25
CA GLY A 118 20.42 10.23 -5.39
C GLY A 118 19.28 9.24 -5.62
N GLY A 119 18.15 9.42 -4.94
CA GLY A 119 16.98 8.56 -5.12
C GLY A 119 16.14 8.95 -6.32
N HIS A 120 15.16 8.10 -6.63
CA HIS A 120 14.26 8.27 -7.78
C HIS A 120 13.34 9.49 -7.63
N ASP A 121 13.25 10.29 -8.70
CA ASP A 121 12.38 11.47 -8.78
C ASP A 121 10.95 11.10 -9.18
N VAL A 122 9.98 11.82 -8.60
CA VAL A 122 8.57 11.77 -8.97
C VAL A 122 8.03 13.20 -9.00
N ASP A 123 7.41 13.57 -10.11
CA ASP A 123 6.77 14.87 -10.28
C ASP A 123 5.84 15.22 -9.09
N LYS A 124 5.93 16.47 -8.60
CA LYS A 124 5.22 16.93 -7.39
C LYS A 124 3.71 16.79 -7.50
N GLU A 125 3.14 17.16 -8.64
CA GLU A 125 1.69 17.07 -8.85
C GLU A 125 1.23 15.61 -8.94
N LYS A 126 2.08 14.73 -9.49
CA LYS A 126 1.82 13.29 -9.43
C LYS A 126 1.86 12.75 -8.01
N VAL A 127 2.78 13.23 -7.15
CA VAL A 127 2.82 12.83 -5.73
C VAL A 127 1.51 13.22 -5.03
N LYS A 128 1.04 14.46 -5.19
CA LYS A 128 -0.21 14.95 -4.61
C LYS A 128 -1.45 14.20 -5.13
N THR A 129 -1.55 14.05 -6.45
CA THR A 129 -2.67 13.32 -7.06
C THR A 129 -2.72 11.87 -6.60
N ARG A 130 -1.56 11.20 -6.56
CA ARG A 130 -1.46 9.81 -6.08
C ARG A 130 -1.75 9.68 -4.60
N PHE A 131 -1.45 10.71 -3.80
CA PHE A 131 -1.81 10.74 -2.38
C PHE A 131 -3.31 10.53 -2.21
N TYR A 132 -4.14 11.41 -2.75
CA TYR A 132 -5.60 11.32 -2.60
C TYR A 132 -6.18 10.05 -3.23
N LYS A 133 -5.71 9.66 -4.43
CA LYS A 133 -6.13 8.42 -5.08
C LYS A 133 -5.78 7.17 -4.26
N SER A 134 -4.62 7.17 -3.62
CA SER A 134 -4.21 6.06 -2.76
C SER A 134 -5.08 5.97 -1.50
N LEU A 135 -5.39 7.11 -0.87
CA LEU A 135 -6.25 7.17 0.31
C LEU A 135 -7.70 6.74 -0.01
N SER A 136 -8.23 7.11 -1.18
CA SER A 136 -9.59 6.70 -1.59
C SER A 136 -9.75 5.18 -1.71
N ASN A 137 -8.67 4.47 -1.98
CA ASN A 137 -8.67 3.00 -2.10
C ASN A 137 -8.72 2.29 -0.73
N ILE A 138 -8.53 3.00 0.40
CA ILE A 138 -8.66 2.40 1.74
C ILE A 138 -10.05 1.80 1.93
N LYS A 139 -11.11 2.45 1.43
CA LYS A 139 -12.48 1.91 1.46
C LYS A 139 -12.55 0.50 0.87
N GLU A 140 -11.97 0.29 -0.28
CA GLU A 140 -12.01 -1.02 -0.93
C GLU A 140 -11.11 -2.04 -0.21
N LEU A 141 -9.95 -1.60 0.32
CA LEU A 141 -9.09 -2.45 1.14
C LEU A 141 -9.81 -2.99 2.38
N MET A 142 -10.77 -2.22 2.94
CA MET A 142 -11.59 -2.70 4.05
C MET A 142 -12.41 -3.95 3.70
N SER A 143 -12.82 -4.12 2.45
CA SER A 143 -13.57 -5.31 2.00
C SER A 143 -12.66 -6.44 1.50
N LEU A 144 -11.55 -6.10 0.85
CA LEU A 144 -10.66 -7.10 0.23
C LEU A 144 -9.75 -7.80 1.25
N CYS A 145 -9.24 -7.07 2.23
CA CYS A 145 -8.21 -7.58 3.14
C CYS A 145 -8.82 -8.37 4.31
N ASP A 146 -8.23 -9.51 4.64
CA ASP A 146 -8.50 -10.24 5.89
C ASP A 146 -7.89 -9.50 7.10
N ILE A 147 -6.70 -8.89 6.89
CA ILE A 147 -6.05 -7.97 7.84
C ILE A 147 -5.69 -6.68 7.13
N LEU A 148 -6.11 -5.54 7.67
CA LEU A 148 -5.66 -4.22 7.24
C LEU A 148 -5.17 -3.41 8.43
N HIS A 149 -3.92 -2.97 8.36
CA HIS A 149 -3.36 -2.00 9.28
C HIS A 149 -3.07 -0.71 8.53
N VAL A 150 -3.61 0.42 8.98
CA VAL A 150 -3.28 1.73 8.44
C VAL A 150 -2.44 2.49 9.47
N TYR A 151 -1.24 2.90 9.03
CA TYR A 151 -0.32 3.67 9.84
C TYR A 151 -0.25 5.11 9.35
N ASP A 152 -0.46 6.05 10.25
CA ASP A 152 0.00 7.42 10.10
C ASP A 152 1.51 7.46 10.35
N ASN A 153 2.26 8.05 9.44
CA ASN A 153 3.70 8.27 9.54
C ASN A 153 4.02 9.76 9.32
N THR A 154 3.16 10.64 9.82
CA THR A 154 3.38 12.08 9.74
C THR A 154 4.62 12.47 10.53
N ASP A 155 4.73 12.00 11.74
CA ASP A 155 5.89 12.18 12.62
C ASP A 155 6.50 10.82 12.95
N THR A 156 6.00 10.15 13.96
CA THR A 156 6.37 8.79 14.33
C THR A 156 5.29 7.80 13.90
N PRO A 157 5.65 6.60 13.43
CA PRO A 157 4.66 5.63 12.98
C PRO A 157 3.63 5.29 14.05
N TYR A 158 2.36 5.63 13.81
CA TYR A 158 1.25 5.35 14.69
C TYR A 158 0.11 4.66 13.94
N ARG A 159 -0.39 3.53 14.45
CA ARG A 159 -1.47 2.78 13.78
C ARG A 159 -2.82 3.41 14.08
N ILE A 160 -3.47 3.99 13.07
CA ILE A 160 -4.79 4.63 13.20
C ILE A 160 -5.97 3.69 12.90
N ILE A 161 -5.77 2.63 12.11
CA ILE A 161 -6.80 1.62 11.84
C ILE A 161 -6.20 0.21 11.99
N ARG A 162 -6.92 -0.65 12.71
CA ARG A 162 -6.70 -2.10 12.75
C ARG A 162 -7.98 -2.81 12.36
N LYS A 163 -7.93 -3.50 11.22
CA LYS A 163 -8.97 -4.44 10.82
C LYS A 163 -8.43 -5.87 10.90
N HIS A 164 -9.20 -6.75 11.49
CA HIS A 164 -8.97 -8.20 11.49
C HIS A 164 -10.29 -8.90 11.25
N LYS A 165 -10.46 -9.49 10.06
CA LYS A 165 -11.74 -10.00 9.56
C LYS A 165 -12.83 -8.91 9.67
N ASP A 166 -13.89 -9.14 10.43
CA ASP A 166 -15.02 -8.23 10.59
C ASP A 166 -14.84 -7.21 11.73
N SER A 167 -13.78 -7.37 12.53
CA SER A 167 -13.48 -6.46 13.64
C SER A 167 -12.65 -5.27 13.18
N ILE A 168 -13.13 -4.07 13.44
CA ILE A 168 -12.45 -2.81 13.14
C ILE A 168 -12.23 -2.05 14.45
N THR A 169 -11.01 -1.58 14.66
CA THR A 169 -10.64 -0.70 15.76
C THR A 169 -9.94 0.51 15.19
N ILE A 170 -10.34 1.69 15.60
CA ILE A 170 -9.71 2.96 15.23
C ILE A 170 -8.96 3.53 16.44
N PHE A 171 -7.87 4.26 16.15
CA PHE A 171 -7.01 4.90 17.16
C PHE A 171 -6.72 6.32 16.69
N PRO A 172 -7.59 7.30 17.06
CA PRO A 172 -7.35 8.71 16.75
C PRO A 172 -6.03 9.22 17.32
N ASN A 173 -5.42 10.20 16.67
CA ASN A 173 -4.24 10.92 17.14
C ASN A 173 -4.39 12.42 16.84
N GLU A 174 -3.34 13.20 17.04
CA GLU A 174 -3.35 14.65 16.79
C GLU A 174 -3.55 15.04 15.32
N TYR A 175 -3.20 14.16 14.37
CA TYR A 175 -3.32 14.39 12.92
C TYR A 175 -4.59 13.81 12.32
N TRP A 176 -5.17 12.79 12.94
CA TRP A 176 -6.31 12.01 12.45
C TRP A 176 -7.34 11.87 13.56
N ASN A 177 -8.35 12.72 13.56
CA ASN A 177 -9.48 12.57 14.46
C ASN A 177 -10.39 11.41 14.02
N GLU A 178 -11.39 11.08 14.84
CA GLU A 178 -12.32 9.97 14.58
C GLU A 178 -13.09 10.17 13.27
N GLU A 179 -13.56 11.39 12.98
CA GLU A 179 -14.31 11.71 11.76
C GLU A 179 -13.47 11.51 10.49
N ASP A 180 -12.19 11.91 10.51
CA ASP A 180 -11.28 11.74 9.40
C ASP A 180 -10.97 10.25 9.16
N ILE A 181 -10.77 9.47 10.23
CA ILE A 181 -10.57 8.02 10.11
C ILE A 181 -11.82 7.34 9.55
N ILE A 182 -13.02 7.71 10.01
CA ILE A 182 -14.27 7.20 9.46
C ILE A 182 -14.41 7.61 7.97
N ALA A 183 -14.03 8.83 7.62
CA ALA A 183 -14.06 9.28 6.22
C ALA A 183 -13.09 8.48 5.33
N LEU A 184 -11.92 8.06 5.82
CA LEU A 184 -11.03 7.12 5.11
C LEU A 184 -11.72 5.77 4.87
N ILE A 185 -12.33 5.20 5.90
CA ILE A 185 -13.02 3.89 5.85
C ILE A 185 -14.20 3.93 4.89
N THR A 186 -14.98 5.01 4.88
CA THR A 186 -16.15 5.18 4.01
C THR A 186 -15.82 5.68 2.60
N GLY A 187 -14.57 6.15 2.38
CA GLY A 187 -14.09 6.67 1.10
C GLY A 187 -14.51 8.11 0.82
N THR A 188 -14.99 8.84 1.82
CA THR A 188 -15.43 10.25 1.69
C THR A 188 -14.31 11.26 1.95
N TYR A 189 -13.18 10.82 2.53
CA TYR A 189 -12.06 11.70 2.86
C TYR A 189 -11.50 12.43 1.63
N SER A 190 -11.18 11.69 0.57
CA SER A 190 -10.60 12.26 -0.64
C SER A 190 -11.55 13.18 -1.40
N GLN A 191 -12.86 12.99 -1.25
CA GLN A 191 -13.88 13.85 -1.90
C GLN A 191 -13.84 15.29 -1.40
N ARG A 192 -13.31 15.54 -0.19
CA ARG A 192 -13.14 16.89 0.38
C ARG A 192 -12.06 17.69 -0.34
N TYR A 193 -11.15 17.04 -1.09
CA TYR A 193 -9.94 17.65 -1.68
C TYR A 193 -9.82 17.43 -3.20
N ILE A 194 -10.68 16.63 -3.81
CA ILE A 194 -10.73 16.36 -5.26
C ILE A 194 -12.03 16.98 -5.78
N GLY A 195 -12.15 18.30 -5.62
CA GLY A 195 -13.20 19.11 -6.20
C GLY A 195 -12.68 19.92 -7.37
#